data_d06ae96ffb488047f7d9a312cbbf9874
#
_entry.id   d06ae96ffb488047f7d9a312cbbf9874
#
_cell.length_a   1.000
_cell.length_b   1.000
_cell.length_c   1.000
_cell.angle_alpha   90.00
_cell.angle_beta   90.00
_cell.angle_gamma   90.00
#
_symmetry.space_group_name_H-M   'P 1'
#
loop_
_entity.id
_entity.type
_entity.pdbx_description
1 polymer ?
#
loop_
_entity_poly.entity_id
_entity_poly.type
_entity_poly.pdbx_seq_one_letter_code
_entity_poly.pdbx_strand_id
1 'polypeptide(L)'
;VIEPPLVRLDLRRNSRIFQRVAVPAILKTLLDEQRVLGSSLHLLREREHVEREYCVQHREQDLAFFQRLAGEEGLVYYFDAGADSRLVLTDALLAGPGLPGPDNTLGTVAYQPNPGGDAAGPALRRFAYRRQMASTRATQRDYTFKNPPYRQEHQISARDGIGDYEHYDAPGRYKHDQAGKPFTRSRLSALRRDTTRAELEGDDARLWPGLAFALDGHPSTRLPRNWRVVEMHHEGEQSSGQEEDGLGADQGSRYHYTGTAVLDTTDWQPEPCPRPVMDGLQVAHVVGPPGEEIHTDEHGRVMVWFPWDRAEPKENSSCWIRVSQGWAGASYGMMALPRIGHEVLVSFLDGDPDQPIVTGRSYHATNRPPYELPRHKTRST
;
A
#
# COMPACT_ATOMS: atom_id res chain seq x y z
N VAL A 1 -11.32 23.66 -0.78
CA VAL A 1 -10.14 22.76 -0.87
C VAL A 1 -10.11 22.16 -2.26
N ILE A 2 -8.96 22.17 -2.91
CA ILE A 2 -8.72 21.53 -4.20
C ILE A 2 -7.83 20.34 -3.94
N GLU A 3 -8.28 19.14 -4.33
CA GLU A 3 -7.57 17.89 -4.13
C GLU A 3 -7.41 17.15 -5.46
N PRO A 4 -6.34 16.33 -5.60
CA PRO A 4 -6.14 15.53 -6.81
C PRO A 4 -7.28 14.52 -7.04
N PRO A 5 -7.54 14.10 -8.29
CA PRO A 5 -8.61 13.16 -8.61
C PRO A 5 -8.56 11.83 -7.86
N LEU A 6 -7.41 11.45 -7.33
CA LEU A 6 -7.23 10.23 -6.54
C LEU A 6 -8.10 10.20 -5.27
N VAL A 7 -8.49 11.35 -4.72
CA VAL A 7 -9.41 11.44 -3.57
C VAL A 7 -10.75 10.75 -3.82
N ARG A 8 -11.17 10.60 -5.09
CA ARG A 8 -12.40 9.87 -5.44
C ARG A 8 -12.39 8.44 -4.93
N LEU A 9 -11.21 7.82 -4.80
CA LEU A 9 -11.07 6.48 -4.25
C LEU A 9 -11.46 6.43 -2.77
N ASP A 10 -11.40 7.54 -2.05
CA ASP A 10 -11.81 7.61 -0.64
C ASP A 10 -13.32 7.60 -0.45
N LEU A 11 -14.08 7.94 -1.49
CA LEU A 11 -15.54 8.00 -1.45
C LEU A 11 -16.21 6.61 -1.55
N ARG A 12 -15.48 5.57 -1.91
CA ARG A 12 -16.02 4.21 -2.03
C ARG A 12 -15.35 3.25 -1.07
N ARG A 13 -16.17 2.55 -0.26
CA ARG A 13 -15.78 1.45 0.60
C ARG A 13 -16.27 0.12 0.02
N ASN A 14 -15.44 -0.90 -0.01
CA ASN A 14 -15.79 -2.18 -0.62
C ASN A 14 -15.26 -3.39 0.14
N SER A 15 -15.79 -4.57 -0.20
CA SER A 15 -15.25 -5.88 0.16
C SER A 15 -15.28 -6.74 -1.09
N ARG A 16 -14.13 -7.15 -1.59
CA ARG A 16 -13.97 -7.94 -2.82
C ARG A 16 -12.66 -8.69 -2.86
N ILE A 17 -12.57 -9.64 -3.75
CA ILE A 17 -11.44 -10.55 -3.89
C ILE A 17 -10.81 -10.36 -5.27
N PHE A 18 -9.49 -10.24 -5.30
CA PHE A 18 -8.68 -10.31 -6.52
C PHE A 18 -7.86 -11.59 -6.47
N GLN A 19 -7.81 -12.32 -7.59
CA GLN A 19 -7.12 -13.61 -7.67
C GLN A 19 -6.22 -13.64 -8.90
N ARG A 20 -5.01 -14.18 -8.75
CA ARG A 20 -4.02 -14.36 -9.84
C ARG A 20 -3.79 -13.06 -10.63
N VAL A 21 -3.62 -11.98 -9.90
CA VAL A 21 -3.41 -10.64 -10.46
C VAL A 21 -2.25 -9.97 -9.74
N ALA A 22 -1.36 -9.36 -10.51
CA ALA A 22 -0.28 -8.54 -9.96
C ALA A 22 -0.82 -7.20 -9.44
N VAL A 23 -0.20 -6.67 -8.38
CA VAL A 23 -0.67 -5.43 -7.74
C VAL A 23 -0.80 -4.25 -8.70
N PRO A 24 0.14 -3.99 -9.65
CA PRO A 24 -0.04 -2.89 -10.61
C PRO A 24 -1.34 -2.96 -11.40
N ALA A 25 -1.81 -4.17 -11.75
CA ALA A 25 -3.08 -4.36 -12.44
C ALA A 25 -4.28 -4.12 -11.52
N ILE A 26 -4.17 -4.49 -10.22
CA ILE A 26 -5.21 -4.17 -9.23
C ILE A 26 -5.33 -2.65 -9.07
N LEU A 27 -4.19 -1.94 -8.92
CA LEU A 27 -4.17 -0.49 -8.80
C LEU A 27 -4.79 0.19 -10.03
N LYS A 28 -4.45 -0.30 -11.23
CA LYS A 28 -5.06 0.20 -12.46
C LYS A 28 -6.58 0.00 -12.48
N THR A 29 -7.08 -1.17 -12.05
CA THR A 29 -8.53 -1.44 -11.95
C THR A 29 -9.22 -0.43 -11.05
N LEU A 30 -8.63 -0.12 -9.87
CA LEU A 30 -9.18 0.87 -8.95
C LEU A 30 -9.27 2.27 -9.58
N LEU A 31 -8.22 2.68 -10.29
CA LEU A 31 -8.15 3.98 -10.96
C LEU A 31 -9.18 4.08 -12.10
N ASP A 32 -9.26 3.03 -12.94
CA ASP A 32 -10.19 2.99 -14.08
C ASP A 32 -11.67 3.05 -13.61
N GLU A 33 -12.02 2.30 -12.56
CA GLU A 33 -13.37 2.29 -11.99
C GLU A 33 -13.78 3.66 -11.45
N GLN A 34 -12.87 4.45 -10.91
CA GLN A 34 -13.12 5.79 -10.40
C GLN A 34 -12.83 6.89 -11.44
N ARG A 35 -12.56 6.50 -12.68
CA ARG A 35 -12.27 7.41 -13.79
C ARG A 35 -11.13 8.40 -13.47
N VAL A 36 -10.10 7.92 -12.77
CA VAL A 36 -8.84 8.64 -12.60
C VAL A 36 -8.01 8.41 -13.85
N LEU A 37 -8.27 9.24 -14.85
CA LEU A 37 -7.65 9.14 -16.17
C LEU A 37 -6.24 9.75 -16.17
N GLY A 38 -5.42 9.30 -17.13
CA GLY A 38 -4.08 9.84 -17.31
C GLY A 38 -3.04 9.32 -16.33
N SER A 39 -3.30 8.19 -15.65
CA SER A 39 -2.28 7.54 -14.83
C SER A 39 -1.18 6.90 -15.67
N SER A 40 0.07 6.98 -15.21
CA SER A 40 1.22 6.30 -15.80
C SER A 40 1.96 5.47 -14.77
N LEU A 41 2.50 4.34 -15.21
CA LEU A 41 3.29 3.45 -14.37
C LEU A 41 4.73 3.42 -14.90
N HIS A 42 5.67 3.90 -14.10
CA HIS A 42 7.09 3.94 -14.41
C HIS A 42 7.84 2.98 -13.50
N LEU A 43 8.01 1.74 -13.96
CA LEU A 43 8.80 0.73 -13.26
C LEU A 43 10.25 0.81 -13.76
N LEU A 44 11.14 1.31 -12.92
CA LEU A 44 12.55 1.57 -13.23
C LEU A 44 13.47 0.49 -12.64
N ARG A 45 12.96 -0.33 -11.74
CA ARG A 45 13.69 -1.47 -11.20
C ARG A 45 13.33 -2.72 -11.97
N GLU A 46 14.34 -3.46 -12.37
CA GLU A 46 14.19 -4.80 -12.94
C GLU A 46 13.69 -5.77 -11.85
N ARG A 47 12.39 -5.77 -11.62
CA ARG A 47 11.74 -6.76 -10.76
C ARG A 47 10.37 -7.12 -11.32
N GLU A 48 10.00 -8.36 -11.15
CA GLU A 48 8.64 -8.80 -11.39
C GLU A 48 7.75 -8.44 -10.19
N HIS A 49 6.60 -7.85 -10.47
CA HIS A 49 5.50 -7.78 -9.52
C HIS A 49 4.73 -9.09 -9.63
N VAL A 50 5.06 -10.03 -8.74
CA VAL A 50 4.51 -11.39 -8.75
C VAL A 50 2.98 -11.34 -8.60
N GLU A 51 2.29 -12.16 -9.40
CA GLU A 51 0.85 -12.34 -9.26
C GLU A 51 0.51 -12.84 -7.85
N ARG A 52 -0.45 -12.19 -7.22
CA ARG A 52 -1.00 -12.64 -5.94
C ARG A 52 -2.03 -13.73 -6.19
N GLU A 53 -1.85 -14.89 -5.58
CA GLU A 53 -2.83 -15.97 -5.62
C GLU A 53 -4.19 -15.49 -5.10
N TYR A 54 -4.16 -14.64 -4.06
CA TYR A 54 -5.34 -14.14 -3.37
C TYR A 54 -5.02 -12.80 -2.70
N CYS A 55 -5.85 -11.81 -2.94
CA CYS A 55 -5.71 -10.46 -2.38
C CYS A 55 -7.09 -9.89 -2.09
N VAL A 56 -7.37 -9.60 -0.83
CA VAL A 56 -8.68 -9.19 -0.36
C VAL A 56 -8.69 -7.71 0.02
N GLN A 57 -9.63 -6.98 -0.55
CA GLN A 57 -10.11 -5.72 0.01
C GLN A 57 -11.20 -6.06 1.02
N HIS A 58 -10.98 -5.82 2.31
CA HIS A 58 -11.97 -6.14 3.34
C HIS A 58 -12.39 -4.89 4.10
N ARG A 59 -13.60 -4.40 3.82
CA ARG A 59 -14.17 -3.21 4.48
C ARG A 59 -13.24 -2.00 4.45
N GLU A 60 -12.42 -1.88 3.42
CA GLU A 60 -11.50 -0.78 3.18
C GLU A 60 -12.08 0.22 2.18
N GLN A 61 -11.75 1.49 2.34
CA GLN A 61 -11.88 2.46 1.26
C GLN A 61 -10.92 2.10 0.13
N ASP A 62 -11.32 2.38 -1.11
CA ASP A 62 -10.48 2.07 -2.26
C ASP A 62 -9.12 2.80 -2.18
N LEU A 63 -9.09 4.02 -1.62
CA LEU A 63 -7.85 4.76 -1.41
C LEU A 63 -6.92 4.06 -0.42
N ALA A 64 -7.44 3.62 0.72
CA ALA A 64 -6.67 2.90 1.73
C ALA A 64 -6.12 1.57 1.16
N PHE A 65 -6.95 0.85 0.41
CA PHE A 65 -6.55 -0.38 -0.28
C PHE A 65 -5.46 -0.11 -1.34
N PHE A 66 -5.62 0.93 -2.14
CA PHE A 66 -4.65 1.39 -3.13
C PHE A 66 -3.29 1.71 -2.47
N GLN A 67 -3.29 2.54 -1.43
CA GLN A 67 -2.08 2.96 -0.72
C GLN A 67 -1.38 1.78 -0.03
N ARG A 68 -2.16 0.88 0.59
CA ARG A 68 -1.61 -0.33 1.22
C ARG A 68 -0.89 -1.21 0.21
N LEU A 69 -1.53 -1.52 -0.92
CA LEU A 69 -0.93 -2.36 -1.95
C LEU A 69 0.28 -1.70 -2.60
N ALA A 70 0.20 -0.41 -2.88
CA ALA A 70 1.33 0.35 -3.42
C ALA A 70 2.54 0.31 -2.47
N GLY A 71 2.32 0.55 -1.16
CA GLY A 71 3.39 0.51 -0.15
C GLY A 71 4.01 -0.89 0.02
N GLU A 72 3.20 -1.96 0.00
CA GLU A 72 3.70 -3.35 0.04
C GLU A 72 4.60 -3.67 -1.15
N GLU A 73 4.23 -3.20 -2.33
CA GLU A 73 5.01 -3.37 -3.56
C GLU A 73 6.16 -2.37 -3.69
N GLY A 74 6.33 -1.45 -2.75
CA GLY A 74 7.35 -0.40 -2.84
C GLY A 74 7.10 0.55 -4.00
N LEU A 75 5.83 0.79 -4.33
CA LEU A 75 5.39 1.79 -5.29
C LEU A 75 5.08 3.08 -4.55
N VAL A 76 5.60 4.18 -5.05
CA VAL A 76 5.25 5.53 -4.63
C VAL A 76 4.50 6.22 -5.76
N TYR A 77 3.72 7.24 -5.42
CA TYR A 77 3.01 8.01 -6.43
C TYR A 77 3.12 9.51 -6.17
N TYR A 78 3.04 10.27 -7.23
CA TYR A 78 2.98 11.73 -7.21
C TYR A 78 2.15 12.22 -8.40
N PHE A 79 1.80 13.50 -8.40
CA PHE A 79 1.11 14.12 -9.51
C PHE A 79 2.08 15.01 -10.27
N ASP A 80 2.20 14.77 -11.59
CA ASP A 80 2.96 15.66 -12.47
C ASP A 80 2.24 17.00 -12.55
N ALA A 81 2.97 18.09 -12.33
CA ALA A 81 2.45 19.47 -12.37
C ALA A 81 2.12 19.96 -13.78
N GLY A 82 2.18 19.13 -14.80
CA GLY A 82 1.68 19.44 -16.13
C GLY A 82 0.19 19.78 -16.16
N ALA A 83 -0.30 20.29 -17.29
CA ALA A 83 -1.67 20.79 -17.45
C ALA A 83 -2.78 19.79 -17.03
N ASP A 84 -2.49 18.49 -17.09
CA ASP A 84 -3.47 17.41 -16.82
C ASP A 84 -3.35 16.80 -15.42
N SER A 85 -2.46 17.30 -14.53
CA SER A 85 -2.19 16.76 -13.19
C SER A 85 -2.14 15.23 -13.19
N ARG A 86 -1.29 14.67 -14.04
CA ARG A 86 -1.22 13.22 -14.31
C ARG A 86 -0.68 12.47 -13.11
N LEU A 87 -1.35 11.40 -12.68
CA LEU A 87 -0.86 10.50 -11.64
C LEU A 87 0.29 9.65 -12.18
N VAL A 88 1.44 9.69 -11.52
CA VAL A 88 2.62 8.87 -11.82
C VAL A 88 2.85 7.91 -10.66
N LEU A 89 2.86 6.60 -10.95
CA LEU A 89 3.31 5.56 -10.00
C LEU A 89 4.71 5.12 -10.42
N THR A 90 5.61 4.99 -9.45
CA THR A 90 7.00 4.53 -9.70
C THR A 90 7.51 3.67 -8.55
N ASP A 91 8.41 2.76 -8.84
CA ASP A 91 9.13 1.96 -7.84
C ASP A 91 10.48 2.61 -7.42
N ALA A 92 10.83 3.76 -8.00
CA ALA A 92 12.07 4.48 -7.75
C ALA A 92 11.87 6.00 -7.80
N LEU A 93 11.39 6.59 -6.69
CA LEU A 93 11.17 8.04 -6.60
C LEU A 93 12.45 8.85 -6.91
N LEU A 94 13.62 8.33 -6.51
CA LEU A 94 14.92 8.98 -6.74
C LEU A 94 15.23 9.21 -8.24
N ALA A 95 14.59 8.49 -9.16
CA ALA A 95 14.72 8.69 -10.59
C ALA A 95 13.61 9.59 -11.18
N GLY A 96 12.80 10.21 -10.31
CA GLY A 96 11.77 11.17 -10.71
C GLY A 96 12.35 12.46 -11.30
N PRO A 97 11.48 13.36 -11.79
CA PRO A 97 11.90 14.59 -12.48
C PRO A 97 12.70 15.52 -11.56
N GLY A 98 13.51 16.37 -12.18
CA GLY A 98 14.18 17.47 -11.54
C GLY A 98 13.65 18.81 -12.02
N LEU A 99 13.72 19.83 -11.17
CA LEU A 99 13.44 21.20 -11.56
C LEU A 99 14.38 21.58 -12.73
N PRO A 100 13.87 22.05 -13.86
CA PRO A 100 14.73 22.45 -14.98
C PRO A 100 15.64 23.61 -14.61
N GLY A 101 16.94 23.44 -14.84
CA GLY A 101 17.96 24.47 -14.68
C GLY A 101 18.66 24.76 -16.00
N PRO A 102 19.58 25.74 -16.04
CA PRO A 102 20.41 26.03 -17.20
C PRO A 102 21.24 24.80 -17.61
N ASP A 103 21.46 24.61 -18.91
CA ASP A 103 22.34 23.57 -19.45
C ASP A 103 22.02 22.14 -18.97
N ASN A 104 20.73 21.80 -18.81
CA ASN A 104 20.27 20.53 -18.28
C ASN A 104 20.76 20.19 -16.86
N THR A 105 21.19 21.18 -16.09
CA THR A 105 21.49 21.02 -14.67
C THR A 105 20.23 21.02 -13.84
N LEU A 106 20.33 20.53 -12.58
CA LEU A 106 19.23 20.62 -11.63
C LEU A 106 19.00 22.09 -11.26
N GLY A 107 17.76 22.57 -11.43
CA GLY A 107 17.36 23.93 -11.15
C GLY A 107 17.45 24.26 -9.65
N THR A 108 17.73 25.52 -9.38
CA THR A 108 17.93 26.04 -8.03
C THR A 108 16.68 26.70 -7.47
N VAL A 109 16.52 26.55 -6.15
CA VAL A 109 15.55 27.30 -5.33
C VAL A 109 16.34 28.09 -4.29
N ALA A 110 16.15 29.42 -4.33
CA ALA A 110 16.85 30.32 -3.44
C ALA A 110 16.31 30.20 -2.00
N TYR A 111 17.19 30.25 -1.02
CA TYR A 111 16.81 30.37 0.39
C TYR A 111 16.92 31.84 0.82
N GLN A 112 15.78 32.43 1.17
CA GLN A 112 15.69 33.85 1.60
C GLN A 112 14.74 33.96 2.80
N PRO A 113 15.23 33.83 4.04
CA PRO A 113 14.40 33.82 5.23
C PRO A 113 13.75 35.18 5.55
N ASN A 114 14.36 36.24 5.10
CA ASN A 114 13.88 37.62 5.33
C ASN A 114 13.54 38.29 4.00
N PRO A 115 12.26 38.39 3.62
CA PRO A 115 11.86 39.12 2.44
C PRO A 115 11.96 40.65 2.73
N GLY A 116 13.13 41.24 2.62
CA GLY A 116 13.36 42.66 2.79
C GLY A 116 13.99 43.24 1.54
N GLY A 117 13.35 44.29 0.95
CA GLY A 117 13.83 45.01 -0.20
C GLY A 117 13.17 44.66 -1.54
N ASP A 118 13.43 45.43 -2.57
CA ASP A 118 12.83 45.37 -3.92
C ASP A 118 13.13 44.09 -4.74
N ALA A 119 13.83 43.10 -4.16
CA ALA A 119 14.32 41.92 -4.85
C ALA A 119 13.73 40.60 -4.32
N ALA A 120 12.58 40.61 -3.67
CA ALA A 120 11.95 39.42 -3.12
C ALA A 120 11.26 38.59 -4.21
N GLY A 121 12.04 37.83 -4.98
CA GLY A 121 11.51 36.79 -5.86
C GLY A 121 11.00 35.55 -5.07
N PRO A 122 10.34 34.59 -5.76
CA PRO A 122 9.91 33.34 -5.16
C PRO A 122 11.08 32.58 -4.53
N ALA A 123 10.92 32.13 -3.27
CA ALA A 123 12.02 31.53 -2.53
C ALA A 123 11.51 30.58 -1.40
N LEU A 124 12.43 29.78 -0.89
CA LEU A 124 12.27 29.13 0.40
C LEU A 124 12.49 30.16 1.52
N ARG A 125 11.49 30.33 2.37
CA ARG A 125 11.52 31.25 3.53
C ARG A 125 12.02 30.52 4.78
N ARG A 126 11.73 29.22 4.88
CA ARG A 126 12.20 28.35 5.94
C ARG A 126 12.71 27.04 5.36
N PHE A 127 13.83 26.57 5.89
CA PHE A 127 14.42 25.28 5.60
C PHE A 127 14.95 24.67 6.89
N ALA A 128 14.18 23.75 7.49
CA ALA A 128 14.54 23.12 8.74
C ALA A 128 15.03 21.69 8.51
N TYR A 129 16.34 21.52 8.52
CA TYR A 129 16.99 20.21 8.34
C TYR A 129 16.98 19.40 9.64
N ARG A 130 16.56 18.15 9.53
CA ARG A 130 16.58 17.18 10.62
C ARG A 130 17.30 15.91 10.17
N ARG A 131 18.07 15.36 11.08
CA ARG A 131 18.68 14.05 10.92
C ARG A 131 18.39 13.22 12.17
N GLN A 132 17.96 11.98 11.99
CA GLN A 132 17.62 11.08 13.08
C GLN A 132 18.13 9.66 12.84
N MET A 133 18.27 8.91 13.93
CA MET A 133 18.58 7.48 13.85
C MET A 133 17.33 6.70 13.41
N ALA A 134 17.56 5.63 12.67
CA ALA A 134 16.52 4.70 12.24
C ALA A 134 17.08 3.27 12.20
N SER A 135 16.20 2.29 12.00
CA SER A 135 16.62 0.89 11.86
C SER A 135 17.71 0.73 10.81
N THR A 136 18.71 -0.06 11.14
CA THR A 136 19.86 -0.34 10.25
C THR A 136 19.67 -1.63 9.48
N ARG A 137 18.72 -2.46 9.89
CA ARG A 137 18.43 -3.75 9.28
C ARG A 137 16.94 -4.05 9.33
N ALA A 138 16.40 -4.59 8.26
CA ALA A 138 15.08 -5.21 8.23
C ALA A 138 15.23 -6.67 7.89
N THR A 139 14.51 -7.52 8.63
CA THR A 139 14.44 -8.96 8.39
C THR A 139 12.97 -9.35 8.37
N GLN A 140 12.57 -10.04 7.32
CA GLN A 140 11.20 -10.57 7.19
C GLN A 140 11.26 -12.07 6.99
N ARG A 141 10.40 -12.78 7.71
CA ARG A 141 10.27 -14.24 7.63
C ARG A 141 8.85 -14.63 7.35
N ASP A 142 8.66 -15.57 6.43
CA ASP A 142 7.35 -16.12 6.12
C ASP A 142 7.34 -17.66 6.21
N TYR A 143 6.18 -18.25 6.02
CA TYR A 143 5.97 -19.67 6.07
C TYR A 143 5.18 -20.15 4.85
N THR A 144 5.66 -21.23 4.22
CA THR A 144 4.91 -21.91 3.19
C THR A 144 4.67 -23.38 3.57
N PHE A 145 3.39 -23.81 3.58
CA PHE A 145 3.05 -25.20 3.85
C PHE A 145 3.50 -26.14 2.72
N LYS A 146 3.79 -25.63 1.52
CA LYS A 146 4.31 -26.44 0.40
C LYS A 146 5.74 -26.91 0.62
N ASN A 147 6.51 -26.22 1.45
CA ASN A 147 7.85 -26.60 1.85
C ASN A 147 8.12 -26.21 3.32
N PRO A 148 7.51 -26.89 4.29
CA PRO A 148 7.54 -26.52 5.69
C PRO A 148 8.93 -26.37 6.32
N PRO A 149 9.96 -27.16 5.95
CA PRO A 149 11.31 -27.02 6.51
C PRO A 149 12.10 -25.83 5.91
N TYR A 150 11.61 -25.24 4.81
CA TYR A 150 12.30 -24.14 4.18
C TYR A 150 12.17 -22.85 5.00
N ARG A 151 13.31 -22.27 5.36
CA ARG A 151 13.36 -20.99 6.06
C ARG A 151 13.23 -19.86 5.05
N GLN A 152 11.99 -19.42 4.82
CA GLN A 152 11.67 -18.32 3.91
C GLN A 152 11.95 -16.98 4.62
N GLU A 153 13.22 -16.56 4.61
CA GLU A 153 13.69 -15.38 5.33
C GLU A 153 14.60 -14.51 4.45
N HIS A 154 14.32 -13.22 4.44
CA HIS A 154 15.11 -12.23 3.73
C HIS A 154 15.54 -11.10 4.67
N GLN A 155 16.79 -10.69 4.52
CA GLN A 155 17.40 -9.64 5.31
C GLN A 155 18.06 -8.60 4.40
N ILE A 156 17.86 -7.33 4.71
CA ILE A 156 18.50 -6.19 4.06
C ILE A 156 19.09 -5.28 5.14
N SER A 157 20.34 -4.83 4.93
CA SER A 157 21.02 -3.89 5.82
C SER A 157 21.31 -2.58 5.10
N ALA A 158 21.22 -1.48 5.84
CA ALA A 158 21.57 -0.15 5.35
C ALA A 158 23.08 -0.02 5.23
N ARG A 159 23.56 0.65 4.18
CA ARG A 159 25.02 0.85 3.95
C ARG A 159 25.63 1.87 4.91
N ASP A 160 24.84 2.82 5.38
CA ASP A 160 25.22 3.96 6.23
C ASP A 160 24.73 3.80 7.68
N GLY A 161 24.30 2.60 8.05
CA GLY A 161 23.76 2.33 9.38
C GLY A 161 24.88 2.26 10.44
N ILE A 162 24.72 3.01 11.53
CA ILE A 162 25.56 2.92 12.73
C ILE A 162 24.80 2.10 13.77
N GLY A 163 25.43 1.06 14.30
CA GLY A 163 24.84 0.13 15.28
C GLY A 163 24.07 -1.00 14.60
N ASP A 164 23.47 -1.86 15.42
CA ASP A 164 22.69 -3.01 15.00
C ASP A 164 21.24 -2.87 15.51
N TYR A 165 20.45 -2.13 14.76
CA TYR A 165 19.04 -1.88 15.07
C TYR A 165 18.17 -2.64 14.06
N GLU A 166 17.87 -3.89 14.39
CA GLU A 166 17.04 -4.75 13.56
C GLU A 166 15.56 -4.48 13.76
N HIS A 167 14.84 -4.44 12.64
CA HIS A 167 13.39 -4.55 12.60
C HIS A 167 13.03 -5.93 12.04
N TYR A 168 12.43 -6.80 12.85
CA TYR A 168 12.05 -8.15 12.50
C TYR A 168 10.54 -8.30 12.41
N ASP A 169 10.06 -8.73 11.23
CA ASP A 169 8.64 -9.01 10.97
C ASP A 169 8.41 -10.48 10.63
N ALA A 170 7.50 -11.12 11.34
CA ALA A 170 6.94 -12.42 11.01
C ALA A 170 5.44 -12.45 11.34
N PRO A 171 4.56 -12.75 10.37
CA PRO A 171 4.84 -13.12 8.98
C PRO A 171 5.30 -11.94 8.11
N GLY A 172 6.20 -12.21 7.15
CA GLY A 172 6.69 -11.23 6.18
C GLY A 172 5.67 -10.90 5.08
N ARG A 173 4.62 -11.71 4.97
CA ARG A 173 3.47 -11.55 4.08
C ARG A 173 3.81 -11.61 2.59
N TYR A 174 4.79 -12.39 2.23
CA TYR A 174 5.14 -12.75 0.86
C TYR A 174 5.05 -14.27 0.65
N LYS A 175 4.03 -14.73 -0.04
CA LYS A 175 3.83 -16.18 -0.32
C LYS A 175 4.90 -16.74 -1.27
N HIS A 176 5.45 -15.91 -2.13
CA HIS A 176 6.47 -16.27 -3.10
C HIS A 176 7.83 -15.74 -2.66
N ASP A 177 8.81 -16.62 -2.55
CA ASP A 177 10.16 -16.27 -2.10
C ASP A 177 10.80 -15.14 -2.92
N GLN A 178 10.53 -15.10 -4.23
CA GLN A 178 10.98 -14.03 -5.12
C GLN A 178 10.56 -12.62 -4.67
N ALA A 179 9.38 -12.48 -4.04
CA ALA A 179 8.89 -11.21 -3.54
C ALA A 179 9.57 -10.79 -2.20
N GLY A 180 10.15 -11.73 -1.47
CA GLY A 180 10.66 -11.48 -0.12
C GLY A 180 11.75 -10.42 -0.07
N LYS A 181 12.78 -10.54 -0.91
CA LYS A 181 13.89 -9.57 -0.95
C LYS A 181 13.44 -8.16 -1.37
N PRO A 182 12.62 -7.96 -2.42
CA PRO A 182 12.02 -6.66 -2.74
C PRO A 182 11.18 -6.08 -1.60
N PHE A 183 10.33 -6.88 -0.96
CA PHE A 183 9.49 -6.43 0.16
C PHE A 183 10.32 -5.99 1.36
N THR A 184 11.34 -6.78 1.72
CA THR A 184 12.25 -6.42 2.82
C THR A 184 13.04 -5.14 2.52
N ARG A 185 13.40 -4.89 1.25
CA ARG A 185 14.04 -3.63 0.84
C ARG A 185 13.07 -2.46 0.99
N SER A 186 11.85 -2.56 0.47
CA SER A 186 10.83 -1.52 0.62
C SER A 186 10.52 -1.23 2.09
N ARG A 187 10.48 -2.28 2.93
CA ARG A 187 10.31 -2.16 4.38
C ARG A 187 11.44 -1.36 5.02
N LEU A 188 12.69 -1.68 4.72
CA LEU A 188 13.84 -0.93 5.25
C LEU A 188 13.83 0.52 4.78
N SER A 189 13.52 0.78 3.51
CA SER A 189 13.42 2.13 2.95
C SER A 189 12.33 2.95 3.66
N ALA A 190 11.16 2.35 3.92
CA ALA A 190 10.09 2.98 4.68
C ALA A 190 10.47 3.29 6.14
N LEU A 191 11.14 2.37 6.82
CA LEU A 191 11.65 2.58 8.19
C LEU A 191 12.69 3.71 8.27
N ARG A 192 13.38 3.98 7.17
CA ARG A 192 14.45 4.97 7.06
C ARG A 192 14.04 6.25 6.34
N ARG A 193 12.77 6.39 5.95
CA ARG A 193 12.26 7.52 5.17
C ARG A 193 12.58 8.90 5.77
N ASP A 194 12.59 9.00 7.10
CA ASP A 194 12.81 10.24 7.85
C ASP A 194 14.24 10.37 8.41
N THR A 195 15.18 9.48 8.03
CA THR A 195 16.58 9.52 8.51
C THR A 195 17.22 10.87 8.20
N THR A 196 16.90 11.44 7.06
CA THR A 196 17.32 12.79 6.66
C THR A 196 16.14 13.47 5.99
N ARG A 197 15.60 14.49 6.63
CA ARG A 197 14.38 15.19 6.22
C ARG A 197 14.57 16.71 6.36
N ALA A 198 13.99 17.46 5.46
CA ALA A 198 13.86 18.91 5.56
C ALA A 198 12.39 19.32 5.55
N GLU A 199 12.01 20.21 6.45
CA GLU A 199 10.73 20.92 6.44
C GLU A 199 10.91 22.21 5.65
N LEU A 200 10.01 22.43 4.70
CA LEU A 200 10.04 23.54 3.75
C LEU A 200 8.87 24.48 4.01
N GLU A 201 9.14 25.77 3.86
CA GLU A 201 8.11 26.81 3.83
C GLU A 201 8.54 27.88 2.83
N GLY A 202 7.63 28.33 1.95
CA GLY A 202 8.00 29.28 0.93
C GLY A 202 6.87 29.67 -0.02
N ASP A 203 7.24 30.36 -1.08
CA ASP A 203 6.34 30.91 -2.09
C ASP A 203 6.77 30.60 -3.55
N ASP A 204 7.72 29.69 -3.74
CA ASP A 204 8.15 29.27 -5.08
C ASP A 204 7.20 28.19 -5.64
N ALA A 205 6.25 28.62 -6.46
CA ALA A 205 5.22 27.77 -7.04
C ALA A 205 5.73 26.68 -8.03
N ARG A 206 7.02 26.63 -8.31
CA ARG A 206 7.62 25.61 -9.17
C ARG A 206 7.79 24.25 -8.47
N LEU A 207 7.71 24.21 -7.12
CA LEU A 207 7.89 23.00 -6.35
C LEU A 207 6.58 22.20 -6.24
N TRP A 208 6.70 20.88 -6.37
CA TRP A 208 5.60 19.93 -6.21
C TRP A 208 6.14 18.52 -5.82
N PRO A 209 5.35 17.65 -5.22
CA PRO A 209 5.78 16.32 -4.80
C PRO A 209 6.36 15.49 -5.96
N GLY A 210 7.49 14.83 -5.72
CA GLY A 210 8.23 14.06 -6.73
C GLY A 210 9.37 14.84 -7.41
N LEU A 211 9.38 16.18 -7.34
CA LEU A 211 10.37 17.03 -7.99
C LEU A 211 11.66 17.16 -7.18
N ALA A 212 12.81 16.97 -7.83
CA ALA A 212 14.12 17.30 -7.24
C ALA A 212 14.49 18.77 -7.49
N PHE A 213 15.22 19.39 -6.57
CA PHE A 213 15.75 20.74 -6.71
C PHE A 213 17.09 20.90 -6.00
N ALA A 214 17.86 21.91 -6.37
CA ALA A 214 19.09 22.30 -5.68
C ALA A 214 18.83 23.49 -4.77
N LEU A 215 19.16 23.36 -3.47
CA LEU A 215 19.10 24.44 -2.50
C LEU A 215 20.22 25.43 -2.76
N ASP A 216 19.92 26.73 -2.85
CA ASP A 216 20.88 27.80 -3.06
C ASP A 216 20.78 28.91 -2.02
N GLY A 217 21.89 29.57 -1.70
CA GLY A 217 21.92 30.75 -0.78
C GLY A 217 21.76 30.38 0.71
N HIS A 218 21.74 29.12 1.10
CA HIS A 218 21.65 28.75 2.51
C HIS A 218 22.99 29.03 3.24
N PRO A 219 22.99 29.66 4.43
CA PRO A 219 24.22 30.06 5.13
C PRO A 219 25.09 28.89 5.58
N SER A 220 24.51 27.70 5.79
CA SER A 220 25.26 26.51 6.15
C SER A 220 25.77 25.77 4.92
N THR A 221 27.06 25.76 4.71
CA THR A 221 27.75 25.00 3.64
C THR A 221 27.84 23.49 3.93
N ARG A 222 27.41 23.04 5.12
CA ARG A 222 27.40 21.63 5.51
C ARG A 222 26.15 20.88 5.07
N LEU A 223 25.12 21.62 4.65
CA LEU A 223 23.88 21.02 4.16
C LEU A 223 24.08 20.41 2.77
N PRO A 224 23.53 19.25 2.49
CA PRO A 224 23.43 18.71 1.14
C PRO A 224 22.72 19.72 0.23
N ARG A 225 23.11 19.77 -1.03
CA ARG A 225 22.55 20.72 -1.99
C ARG A 225 21.27 20.21 -2.64
N ASN A 226 21.19 18.90 -2.95
CA ASN A 226 20.12 18.33 -3.75
C ASN A 226 19.05 17.65 -2.88
N TRP A 227 17.83 18.06 -3.08
CA TRP A 227 16.65 17.64 -2.32
C TRP A 227 15.53 17.23 -3.26
N ARG A 228 14.63 16.37 -2.79
CA ARG A 228 13.43 15.97 -3.50
C ARG A 228 12.22 16.17 -2.61
N VAL A 229 11.22 16.82 -3.14
CA VAL A 229 9.95 17.06 -2.45
C VAL A 229 9.17 15.75 -2.35
N VAL A 230 8.64 15.42 -1.17
CA VAL A 230 7.81 14.23 -0.94
C VAL A 230 6.38 14.57 -0.54
N GLU A 231 6.18 15.76 0.02
CA GLU A 231 4.86 16.22 0.46
C GLU A 231 4.78 17.74 0.36
N MET A 232 3.64 18.27 -0.07
CA MET A 232 3.37 19.71 -0.07
C MET A 232 1.90 20.01 0.24
N HIS A 233 1.72 21.09 0.97
CA HIS A 233 0.45 21.75 1.21
C HIS A 233 0.53 23.17 0.67
N HIS A 234 -0.35 23.52 -0.25
CA HIS A 234 -0.38 24.81 -0.91
C HIS A 234 -1.56 25.64 -0.41
N GLU A 235 -1.31 26.88 -0.09
CA GLU A 235 -2.33 27.84 0.29
C GLU A 235 -2.27 29.05 -0.66
N GLY A 236 -3.40 29.43 -1.21
CA GLY A 236 -3.51 30.57 -2.11
C GLY A 236 -4.74 31.38 -1.81
N GLU A 237 -4.59 32.69 -1.82
CA GLU A 237 -5.67 33.64 -1.68
C GLU A 237 -5.58 34.67 -2.81
N GLN A 238 -6.70 34.90 -3.50
CA GLN A 238 -6.81 35.91 -4.56
C GLN A 238 -7.92 36.87 -4.20
N SER A 239 -7.55 38.06 -3.80
CA SER A 239 -8.48 39.14 -3.37
C SER A 239 -9.06 39.97 -4.52
N SER A 240 -8.54 39.84 -5.74
CA SER A 240 -8.87 40.69 -6.89
C SER A 240 -10.20 40.38 -7.58
N GLY A 241 -11.07 39.53 -7.01
CA GLY A 241 -12.38 39.19 -7.58
C GLY A 241 -13.59 39.90 -6.97
N GLN A 242 -13.40 40.78 -5.98
CA GLN A 242 -14.49 41.54 -5.37
C GLN A 242 -14.31 43.05 -5.72
N GLU A 243 -15.15 43.51 -6.62
CA GLU A 243 -15.20 44.90 -7.08
C GLU A 243 -15.78 45.91 -6.06
N GLU A 244 -16.10 45.48 -4.85
CA GLU A 244 -16.68 46.37 -3.83
C GLU A 244 -15.87 46.24 -2.53
N ASP A 245 -14.98 47.19 -2.34
CA ASP A 245 -14.70 47.96 -1.14
C ASP A 245 -13.32 48.62 -1.21
N GLY A 246 -13.32 49.89 -1.57
CA GLY A 246 -12.12 50.74 -1.63
C GLY A 246 -11.47 51.07 -0.29
N LEU A 247 -11.56 50.23 0.71
CA LEU A 247 -10.95 50.40 2.03
C LEU A 247 -10.04 49.22 2.48
N GLY A 248 -9.76 48.25 1.58
CA GLY A 248 -8.87 47.12 1.86
C GLY A 248 -7.88 46.79 0.76
N ALA A 249 -7.47 47.80 -0.06
CA ALA A 249 -6.66 47.58 -1.27
C ALA A 249 -5.19 47.13 -1.05
N ASP A 250 -4.79 46.80 0.18
CA ASP A 250 -3.42 46.38 0.50
C ASP A 250 -3.19 44.86 0.53
N GLN A 251 -4.20 44.02 0.22
CA GLN A 251 -4.04 42.58 0.16
C GLN A 251 -4.01 42.09 -1.29
N GLY A 252 -2.82 42.11 -1.89
CA GLY A 252 -2.57 41.42 -3.17
C GLY A 252 -2.74 39.92 -3.09
N SER A 253 -2.71 39.23 -4.24
CA SER A 253 -2.73 37.75 -4.27
C SER A 253 -1.59 37.19 -3.43
N ARG A 254 -1.92 36.31 -2.52
CA ARG A 254 -0.96 35.63 -1.64
C ARG A 254 -0.87 34.15 -1.99
N TYR A 255 0.34 33.65 -2.10
CA TYR A 255 0.62 32.23 -2.25
C TYR A 255 1.69 31.81 -1.25
N HIS A 256 1.48 30.67 -0.63
CA HIS A 256 2.36 30.09 0.36
C HIS A 256 2.28 28.58 0.32
N TYR A 257 3.35 27.88 0.65
CA TYR A 257 3.33 26.43 0.85
C TYR A 257 4.14 26.02 2.07
N THR A 258 3.75 24.88 2.64
CA THR A 258 4.56 24.08 3.54
C THR A 258 4.79 22.70 2.93
N GLY A 259 5.90 22.06 3.26
CA GLY A 259 6.20 20.76 2.68
C GLY A 259 7.34 20.03 3.35
N THR A 260 7.60 18.84 2.84
CA THR A 260 8.68 17.98 3.29
C THR A 260 9.54 17.59 2.09
N ALA A 261 10.86 17.61 2.27
CA ALA A 261 11.81 17.10 1.31
C ALA A 261 12.80 16.12 1.96
N VAL A 262 13.31 15.22 1.16
CA VAL A 262 14.36 14.26 1.51
C VAL A 262 15.57 14.47 0.59
N LEU A 263 16.71 13.85 0.92
CA LEU A 263 17.85 13.89 0.00
C LEU A 263 17.46 13.25 -1.34
N ASP A 264 17.87 13.85 -2.45
CA ASP A 264 17.59 13.33 -3.80
C ASP A 264 18.16 11.92 -4.04
N THR A 265 19.11 11.49 -3.23
CA THR A 265 19.69 10.14 -3.24
C THR A 265 18.95 9.13 -2.38
N THR A 266 17.91 9.55 -1.65
CA THR A 266 17.15 8.66 -0.75
C THR A 266 16.20 7.78 -1.55
N ASP A 267 16.29 6.47 -1.33
CA ASP A 267 15.27 5.52 -1.78
C ASP A 267 14.05 5.60 -0.85
N TRP A 268 13.30 6.68 -1.02
CA TRP A 268 12.17 7.01 -0.14
C TRP A 268 10.96 6.13 -0.43
N GLN A 269 10.35 5.63 0.65
CA GLN A 269 9.10 4.89 0.63
C GLN A 269 8.15 5.44 1.69
N PRO A 270 6.84 5.49 1.43
CA PRO A 270 5.87 5.94 2.43
C PRO A 270 5.80 4.97 3.62
N GLU A 271 5.18 5.40 4.71
CA GLU A 271 4.83 4.50 5.80
C GLU A 271 3.86 3.43 5.31
N PRO A 272 4.12 2.14 5.62
CA PRO A 272 3.18 1.09 5.27
C PRO A 272 1.83 1.32 5.95
N CYS A 273 0.76 1.33 5.16
CA CYS A 273 -0.58 1.40 5.70
C CYS A 273 -0.92 0.11 6.48
N PRO A 274 -1.64 0.21 7.62
CA PRO A 274 -2.10 -0.95 8.35
C PRO A 274 -3.02 -1.81 7.49
N ARG A 275 -2.91 -3.14 7.61
CA ARG A 275 -3.84 -4.06 6.96
C ARG A 275 -5.14 -4.15 7.74
N PRO A 276 -6.27 -4.41 7.05
CA PRO A 276 -7.50 -4.77 7.74
C PRO A 276 -7.31 -6.10 8.46
N VAL A 277 -7.88 -6.22 9.64
CA VAL A 277 -7.84 -7.44 10.46
C VAL A 277 -9.21 -8.11 10.45
N MET A 278 -9.24 -9.40 10.17
CA MET A 278 -10.41 -10.26 10.30
C MET A 278 -10.35 -11.03 11.62
N ASP A 279 -10.91 -10.45 12.68
CA ASP A 279 -10.80 -10.96 14.06
C ASP A 279 -11.67 -12.18 14.35
N GLY A 280 -12.70 -12.43 13.56
CA GLY A 280 -13.68 -13.47 13.84
C GLY A 280 -13.78 -14.52 12.76
N LEU A 281 -14.52 -15.59 13.09
CA LEU A 281 -14.93 -16.59 12.13
C LEU A 281 -15.83 -15.97 11.07
N GLN A 282 -15.62 -16.33 9.81
CA GLN A 282 -16.50 -15.99 8.70
C GLN A 282 -17.22 -17.23 8.20
N VAL A 283 -18.49 -17.09 7.94
CA VAL A 283 -19.27 -18.13 7.25
C VAL A 283 -18.95 -18.08 5.77
N ALA A 284 -18.75 -19.25 5.16
CA ALA A 284 -18.58 -19.39 3.71
C ALA A 284 -19.22 -20.69 3.22
N HIS A 285 -19.50 -20.75 1.92
CA HIS A 285 -20.05 -21.95 1.28
C HIS A 285 -19.00 -22.57 0.35
N VAL A 286 -18.82 -23.88 0.44
CA VAL A 286 -17.89 -24.60 -0.45
C VAL A 286 -18.45 -24.56 -1.87
N VAL A 287 -17.58 -24.23 -2.83
CA VAL A 287 -17.91 -24.15 -4.26
C VAL A 287 -17.04 -25.10 -5.07
N GLY A 288 -17.49 -25.40 -6.28
CA GLY A 288 -16.76 -26.24 -7.25
C GLY A 288 -17.52 -26.39 -8.56
N PRO A 289 -17.00 -27.15 -9.51
CA PRO A 289 -17.60 -27.38 -10.81
C PRO A 289 -19.00 -28.00 -10.73
N PRO A 290 -19.91 -27.63 -11.64
CA PRO A 290 -21.23 -28.22 -11.71
C PRO A 290 -21.17 -29.75 -11.90
N GLY A 291 -21.94 -30.47 -11.10
CA GLY A 291 -22.03 -31.94 -11.16
C GLY A 291 -21.00 -32.70 -10.29
N GLU A 292 -20.05 -32.01 -9.69
CA GLU A 292 -19.15 -32.57 -8.69
C GLU A 292 -19.73 -32.44 -7.28
N GLU A 293 -19.47 -33.44 -6.44
CA GLU A 293 -19.86 -33.44 -5.02
C GLU A 293 -18.72 -32.97 -4.11
N ILE A 294 -17.50 -33.31 -4.46
CA ILE A 294 -16.29 -32.94 -3.73
C ILE A 294 -15.28 -32.33 -4.72
N HIS A 295 -14.87 -31.10 -4.50
CA HIS A 295 -13.87 -30.44 -5.30
C HIS A 295 -12.67 -30.07 -4.41
N THR A 296 -11.54 -30.73 -4.64
CA THR A 296 -10.34 -30.60 -3.81
C THR A 296 -9.07 -30.77 -4.64
N ASP A 297 -7.97 -30.21 -4.16
CA ASP A 297 -6.64 -30.43 -4.71
C ASP A 297 -5.88 -31.57 -3.97
N GLU A 298 -4.63 -31.77 -4.36
CA GLU A 298 -3.73 -32.79 -3.78
C GLU A 298 -3.43 -32.62 -2.29
N HIS A 299 -3.69 -31.44 -1.73
CA HIS A 299 -3.51 -31.11 -0.31
C HIS A 299 -4.81 -31.12 0.49
N GLY A 300 -5.93 -31.57 -0.10
CA GLY A 300 -7.22 -31.55 0.55
C GLY A 300 -7.79 -30.14 0.80
N ARG A 301 -7.36 -29.15 0.01
CA ARG A 301 -7.88 -27.80 0.07
C ARG A 301 -9.19 -27.69 -0.69
N VAL A 302 -10.02 -26.73 -0.31
CA VAL A 302 -11.31 -26.45 -0.94
C VAL A 302 -11.39 -24.99 -1.39
N MET A 303 -12.30 -24.68 -2.29
CA MET A 303 -12.65 -23.31 -2.67
C MET A 303 -13.98 -22.94 -2.05
N VAL A 304 -14.14 -21.69 -1.65
CA VAL A 304 -15.34 -21.20 -0.99
C VAL A 304 -15.81 -19.87 -1.58
N TRP A 305 -17.07 -19.57 -1.40
CA TRP A 305 -17.66 -18.27 -1.63
C TRP A 305 -18.08 -17.65 -0.30
N PHE A 306 -17.73 -16.39 -0.08
CA PHE A 306 -18.09 -15.65 1.12
C PHE A 306 -19.36 -14.82 0.86
N PRO A 307 -20.36 -14.81 1.77
CA PRO A 307 -21.57 -14.03 1.62
C PRO A 307 -21.36 -12.51 1.49
N TRP A 308 -20.24 -11.98 1.96
CA TRP A 308 -19.87 -10.57 1.79
C TRP A 308 -19.25 -10.26 0.42
N ASP A 309 -18.82 -11.27 -0.33
CA ASP A 309 -18.37 -11.08 -1.71
C ASP A 309 -19.58 -10.82 -2.61
N ARG A 310 -19.55 -9.67 -3.30
CA ARG A 310 -20.64 -9.23 -4.18
C ARG A 310 -20.67 -9.96 -5.51
N ALA A 311 -19.60 -10.68 -5.84
CA ALA A 311 -19.58 -11.52 -7.03
C ALA A 311 -20.50 -12.75 -6.84
N GLU A 312 -21.18 -13.14 -7.90
CA GLU A 312 -21.96 -14.39 -7.91
C GLU A 312 -21.05 -15.58 -7.61
N PRO A 313 -21.54 -16.59 -6.85
CA PRO A 313 -20.79 -17.79 -6.56
C PRO A 313 -20.35 -18.52 -7.84
N LYS A 314 -19.07 -18.81 -7.93
CA LYS A 314 -18.47 -19.57 -9.03
C LYS A 314 -17.57 -20.66 -8.47
N GLU A 315 -17.21 -21.62 -9.30
CA GLU A 315 -16.30 -22.71 -8.93
C GLU A 315 -14.96 -22.24 -8.36
N ASN A 316 -14.53 -21.03 -8.73
CA ASN A 316 -13.26 -20.40 -8.36
C ASN A 316 -13.44 -19.07 -7.60
N SER A 317 -14.46 -18.94 -6.75
CA SER A 317 -14.73 -17.71 -5.99
C SER A 317 -13.64 -17.38 -4.96
N SER A 318 -12.81 -18.34 -4.53
CA SER A 318 -11.62 -18.10 -3.71
C SER A 318 -10.38 -18.79 -4.26
N CYS A 319 -9.24 -18.54 -3.61
CA CYS A 319 -8.09 -19.44 -3.75
C CYS A 319 -8.37 -20.81 -3.09
N TRP A 320 -7.46 -21.74 -3.30
CA TRP A 320 -7.45 -23.02 -2.57
C TRP A 320 -7.18 -22.77 -1.08
N ILE A 321 -8.13 -23.12 -0.21
CA ILE A 321 -8.09 -22.90 1.24
C ILE A 321 -7.86 -24.21 1.96
N ARG A 322 -6.86 -24.27 2.84
CA ARG A 322 -6.60 -25.46 3.67
C ARG A 322 -7.75 -25.75 4.61
N VAL A 323 -8.02 -27.02 4.84
CA VAL A 323 -9.03 -27.49 5.79
C VAL A 323 -8.33 -28.07 7.02
N SER A 324 -8.61 -27.53 8.20
CA SER A 324 -8.16 -28.10 9.47
C SER A 324 -8.82 -29.44 9.68
N GLN A 325 -8.02 -30.45 10.07
CA GLN A 325 -8.48 -31.80 10.41
C GLN A 325 -8.26 -32.03 11.91
N GLY A 326 -9.12 -32.84 12.52
CA GLY A 326 -9.01 -33.17 13.94
C GLY A 326 -7.72 -33.92 14.30
N TRP A 327 -7.11 -34.61 13.32
CA TRP A 327 -5.85 -35.32 13.46
C TRP A 327 -5.17 -35.37 12.09
N ALA A 328 -3.92 -34.91 11.99
CA ALA A 328 -3.17 -34.89 10.75
C ALA A 328 -1.69 -35.24 11.02
N GLY A 329 -1.25 -36.38 10.52
CA GLY A 329 0.12 -36.86 10.63
C GLY A 329 0.67 -37.30 9.27
N ALA A 330 1.90 -37.83 9.26
CA ALA A 330 2.59 -38.24 8.03
C ALA A 330 1.90 -39.53 7.47
N SER A 331 1.03 -39.35 6.50
CA SER A 331 0.23 -40.40 5.86
C SER A 331 -0.76 -41.16 6.79
N TYR A 332 -1.14 -40.52 7.92
CA TYR A 332 -2.18 -41.04 8.80
C TYR A 332 -2.98 -39.88 9.44
N GLY A 333 -4.18 -40.16 9.92
CA GLY A 333 -5.04 -39.20 10.59
C GLY A 333 -6.49 -39.27 10.14
N MET A 334 -7.21 -38.20 10.40
CA MET A 334 -8.59 -38.02 9.97
C MET A 334 -8.60 -37.16 8.68
N MET A 335 -9.35 -37.62 7.68
CA MET A 335 -9.57 -36.83 6.46
C MET A 335 -11.09 -36.76 6.20
N ALA A 336 -11.66 -35.59 6.47
CA ALA A 336 -13.06 -35.33 6.21
C ALA A 336 -13.15 -33.99 5.40
N LEU A 337 -13.35 -34.15 4.09
CA LEU A 337 -13.40 -33.02 3.17
C LEU A 337 -14.81 -32.39 3.16
N PRO A 338 -14.93 -31.07 3.24
CA PRO A 338 -16.20 -30.40 3.01
C PRO A 338 -16.65 -30.63 1.56
N ARG A 339 -17.95 -30.83 1.36
CA ARG A 339 -18.55 -31.00 0.03
C ARG A 339 -19.08 -29.69 -0.51
N ILE A 340 -19.27 -29.59 -1.81
CA ILE A 340 -19.89 -28.44 -2.46
C ILE A 340 -21.26 -28.18 -1.84
N GLY A 341 -21.55 -26.91 -1.51
CA GLY A 341 -22.78 -26.50 -0.82
C GLY A 341 -22.72 -26.60 0.71
N HIS A 342 -21.67 -27.21 1.30
CA HIS A 342 -21.52 -27.18 2.77
C HIS A 342 -21.16 -25.78 3.25
N GLU A 343 -21.76 -25.39 4.38
CA GLU A 343 -21.36 -24.22 5.14
C GLU A 343 -20.12 -24.54 5.98
N VAL A 344 -19.11 -23.69 5.85
CA VAL A 344 -17.84 -23.82 6.58
C VAL A 344 -17.55 -22.54 7.36
N LEU A 345 -16.81 -22.72 8.46
CA LEU A 345 -16.31 -21.63 9.27
C LEU A 345 -14.84 -21.39 8.91
N VAL A 346 -14.53 -20.17 8.49
CA VAL A 346 -13.21 -19.77 8.01
C VAL A 346 -12.59 -18.81 9.02
N SER A 347 -11.40 -19.15 9.50
CA SER A 347 -10.51 -18.24 10.25
C SER A 347 -9.45 -17.68 9.32
N PHE A 348 -8.77 -16.63 9.77
CA PHE A 348 -7.70 -16.00 9.02
C PHE A 348 -6.42 -16.02 9.87
N LEU A 349 -5.33 -16.56 9.32
CA LEU A 349 -4.06 -16.65 10.04
C LEU A 349 -3.56 -15.23 10.35
N ASP A 350 -3.26 -14.95 11.61
CA ASP A 350 -2.90 -13.60 12.11
C ASP A 350 -3.91 -12.50 11.76
N GLY A 351 -5.17 -12.87 11.53
CA GLY A 351 -6.20 -11.94 11.07
C GLY A 351 -6.01 -11.43 9.64
N ASP A 352 -5.06 -11.97 8.87
CA ASP A 352 -4.76 -11.53 7.51
C ASP A 352 -5.84 -12.02 6.52
N PRO A 353 -6.65 -11.13 5.91
CA PRO A 353 -7.68 -11.50 4.95
C PRO A 353 -7.18 -12.36 3.78
N ASP A 354 -5.89 -12.27 3.46
CA ASP A 354 -5.26 -13.01 2.38
C ASP A 354 -4.84 -14.44 2.78
N GLN A 355 -5.06 -14.82 4.06
CA GLN A 355 -4.63 -16.12 4.60
C GLN A 355 -5.76 -16.90 5.27
N PRO A 356 -6.82 -17.27 4.52
CA PRO A 356 -7.93 -18.03 5.06
C PRO A 356 -7.57 -19.50 5.35
N ILE A 357 -8.21 -20.08 6.38
CA ILE A 357 -8.19 -21.49 6.72
C ILE A 357 -9.56 -21.94 7.20
N VAL A 358 -10.08 -23.04 6.67
CA VAL A 358 -11.33 -23.66 7.14
C VAL A 358 -11.05 -24.34 8.47
N THR A 359 -11.75 -23.93 9.53
CA THR A 359 -11.57 -24.43 10.89
C THR A 359 -12.77 -25.23 11.43
N GLY A 360 -13.92 -25.13 10.76
CA GLY A 360 -15.14 -25.81 11.20
C GLY A 360 -16.20 -25.91 10.12
N ARG A 361 -17.33 -26.52 10.49
CA ARG A 361 -18.52 -26.69 9.66
C ARG A 361 -19.75 -26.46 10.47
N SER A 362 -20.81 -26.01 9.83
CA SER A 362 -22.13 -25.79 10.44
C SER A 362 -23.22 -26.42 9.60
N TYR A 363 -24.27 -26.87 10.26
CA TYR A 363 -25.51 -27.20 9.58
C TYR A 363 -26.31 -25.91 9.33
N HIS A 364 -27.11 -25.91 8.28
CA HIS A 364 -27.99 -24.78 7.95
C HIS A 364 -29.36 -25.29 7.45
N ALA A 365 -30.25 -24.38 7.07
CA ALA A 365 -31.65 -24.70 6.80
C ALA A 365 -31.84 -25.76 5.69
N THR A 366 -30.98 -25.79 4.68
CA THR A 366 -31.02 -26.74 3.56
C THR A 366 -30.10 -27.95 3.77
N ASN A 367 -29.03 -27.80 4.55
CA ASN A 367 -28.13 -28.93 4.93
C ASN A 367 -28.31 -29.21 6.43
N ARG A 368 -29.33 -30.00 6.73
CA ARG A 368 -29.79 -30.26 8.10
C ARG A 368 -28.99 -31.38 8.78
N PRO A 369 -28.99 -31.42 10.15
CA PRO A 369 -28.44 -32.53 10.89
C PRO A 369 -29.02 -33.88 10.46
N PRO A 370 -28.29 -35.00 10.61
CA PRO A 370 -28.70 -36.32 10.15
C PRO A 370 -29.91 -36.90 10.91
N TYR A 371 -30.26 -36.34 12.06
CA TYR A 371 -31.42 -36.68 12.84
C TYR A 371 -32.34 -35.48 13.06
N GLU A 372 -33.64 -35.74 13.11
CA GLU A 372 -34.66 -34.73 13.41
C GLU A 372 -34.47 -34.18 14.83
N LEU A 373 -34.12 -32.91 14.93
CA LEU A 373 -33.99 -32.20 16.20
C LEU A 373 -35.26 -31.38 16.46
N PRO A 374 -35.65 -31.20 17.76
CA PRO A 374 -35.02 -31.68 18.99
C PRO A 374 -35.35 -33.13 19.40
N ARG A 375 -36.11 -33.86 18.61
CA ARG A 375 -36.60 -35.23 18.94
C ARG A 375 -35.47 -36.20 19.28
N HIS A 376 -34.35 -36.10 18.59
CA HIS A 376 -33.19 -37.01 18.74
C HIS A 376 -31.96 -36.33 19.33
N LYS A 377 -32.15 -35.35 20.23
CA LYS A 377 -31.05 -34.52 20.78
C LYS A 377 -29.97 -35.28 21.57
N THR A 378 -30.24 -36.52 21.96
CA THR A 378 -29.28 -37.38 22.70
C THR A 378 -28.44 -38.30 21.81
N ARG A 379 -28.66 -38.27 20.49
CA ARG A 379 -27.89 -39.08 19.55
C ARG A 379 -26.64 -38.32 19.10
N SER A 380 -25.53 -39.06 18.99
CA SER A 380 -24.26 -38.62 18.36
C SER A 380 -23.93 -39.59 17.23
N THR A 381 -23.41 -39.06 16.11
CA THR A 381 -22.99 -39.84 14.93
C THR A 381 -21.60 -39.45 14.52
#